data_bd2c139de122362dad552b5d77a09a27
#
_entry.id   bd2c139de122362dad552b5d77a09a27
#
_cell.length_a   1.000
_cell.length_b   1.000
_cell.length_c   1.000
_cell.angle_alpha   90.00
_cell.angle_beta   90.00
_cell.angle_gamma   90.00
#
_symmetry.space_group_name_H-M   'P 1'
#
loop_
_entity.id
_entity.type
_entity.pdbx_description
1 polymer ?
#
loop_
_entity_poly.entity_id
_entity_poly.type
_entity_poly.pdbx_seq_one_letter_code
_entity_poly.pdbx_strand_id
1 'polypeptide(L)'
;MSAQNKKDEIKATVERLRQSNNDLNQATGIYNATRQTPLVEKKRVSSTTDKITTQERKTVMNNLIRQLLLGEISQGVALKQFRIHIMGLKQDAYAELVSVSRKTLSDIENDKGNYSVEVINRIYKPLGLQIGLIPIAKSLLTTLLSSE
;
A
#
# COMPACT_ATOMS: atom_id res chain seq x y z
N MET A 1 47.41 -20.97 -20.70
CA MET A 1 46.03 -21.19 -21.19
C MET A 1 45.53 -19.91 -21.77
N SER A 2 45.26 -19.85 -23.04
CA SER A 2 44.91 -18.63 -23.74
C SER A 2 43.44 -18.24 -23.43
N ALA A 3 43.15 -16.94 -23.44
CA ALA A 3 41.81 -16.38 -23.15
C ALA A 3 40.71 -16.91 -24.11
N GLN A 4 41.12 -17.45 -25.27
CA GLN A 4 40.25 -18.07 -26.28
C GLN A 4 39.62 -19.37 -25.72
N ASN A 5 40.38 -20.21 -25.06
CA ASN A 5 39.94 -21.50 -24.54
C ASN A 5 38.85 -21.32 -23.44
N LYS A 6 38.96 -20.30 -22.60
CA LYS A 6 37.94 -19.95 -21.59
C LYS A 6 36.62 -19.49 -22.19
N LYS A 7 36.66 -18.77 -23.32
CA LYS A 7 35.44 -18.31 -24.02
C LYS A 7 34.68 -19.47 -24.65
N ASP A 8 35.39 -20.47 -25.15
CA ASP A 8 34.78 -21.63 -25.80
C ASP A 8 34.13 -22.57 -24.75
N GLU A 9 34.77 -22.75 -23.57
CA GLU A 9 34.18 -23.45 -22.44
C GLU A 9 32.90 -22.79 -21.91
N ILE A 10 32.91 -21.47 -21.80
CA ILE A 10 31.73 -20.72 -21.35
C ILE A 10 30.58 -20.85 -22.35
N LYS A 11 30.85 -20.76 -23.66
CA LYS A 11 29.84 -20.97 -24.72
C LYS A 11 29.26 -22.39 -24.67
N ALA A 12 30.08 -23.41 -24.52
CA ALA A 12 29.63 -24.78 -24.39
C ALA A 12 28.74 -25.03 -23.16
N THR A 13 29.08 -24.39 -22.04
CA THR A 13 28.29 -24.49 -20.81
C THR A 13 26.94 -23.78 -20.94
N VAL A 14 26.90 -22.61 -21.55
CA VAL A 14 25.66 -21.86 -21.81
C VAL A 14 24.74 -22.64 -22.75
N GLU A 15 25.28 -23.27 -23.78
CA GLU A 15 24.48 -24.08 -24.72
C GLU A 15 23.90 -25.33 -24.06
N ARG A 16 24.64 -26.01 -23.18
CA ARG A 16 24.13 -27.14 -22.37
C ARG A 16 22.96 -26.69 -21.47
N LEU A 17 23.07 -25.52 -20.83
CA LEU A 17 22.01 -24.98 -19.97
C LEU A 17 20.76 -24.61 -20.76
N ARG A 18 20.92 -24.10 -21.98
CA ARG A 18 19.80 -23.82 -22.88
C ARG A 18 19.08 -25.08 -23.34
N GLN A 19 19.81 -26.12 -23.70
CA GLN A 19 19.25 -27.41 -24.08
C GLN A 19 18.51 -28.06 -22.90
N SER A 20 19.08 -28.07 -21.71
CA SER A 20 18.44 -28.60 -20.51
C SER A 20 17.14 -27.87 -20.17
N ASN A 21 17.08 -26.54 -20.35
CA ASN A 21 15.84 -25.77 -20.14
C ASN A 21 14.78 -26.06 -21.21
N ASN A 22 15.17 -26.33 -22.45
CA ASN A 22 14.23 -26.71 -23.51
C ASN A 22 13.63 -28.10 -23.26
N ASP A 23 14.42 -29.03 -22.77
CA ASP A 23 13.97 -30.41 -22.45
C ASP A 23 13.00 -30.37 -21.25
N LEU A 24 13.25 -29.52 -20.24
CA LEU A 24 12.34 -29.30 -19.13
C LEU A 24 11.01 -28.67 -19.56
N ASN A 25 11.05 -27.73 -20.50
CA ASN A 25 9.84 -27.09 -21.03
C ASN A 25 9.01 -28.04 -21.92
N GLN A 26 9.64 -29.00 -22.61
CA GLN A 26 8.93 -30.03 -23.33
C GLN A 26 8.32 -31.10 -22.40
N ALA A 27 9.02 -31.47 -21.32
CA ALA A 27 8.51 -32.40 -20.32
C ALA A 27 7.33 -31.84 -19.52
N THR A 28 7.31 -30.52 -19.24
CA THR A 28 6.18 -29.85 -18.57
C THR A 28 4.97 -29.63 -19.48
N GLY A 29 5.13 -29.69 -20.80
CA GLY A 29 4.02 -29.60 -21.76
C GLY A 29 3.05 -30.77 -21.71
N ILE A 30 3.47 -31.91 -21.19
CA ILE A 30 2.64 -33.13 -21.14
C ILE A 30 1.69 -33.13 -19.93
N TYR A 31 1.98 -32.36 -18.88
CA TYR A 31 1.14 -32.28 -17.67
C TYR A 31 0.06 -31.21 -17.70
N ASN A 32 -0.01 -30.36 -18.73
CA ASN A 32 -0.98 -29.28 -18.85
C ASN A 32 -2.30 -29.66 -19.56
N ALA A 33 -2.49 -30.94 -19.92
CA ALA A 33 -3.67 -31.35 -20.67
C ALA A 33 -4.90 -31.73 -19.81
N THR A 34 -4.83 -31.68 -18.46
CA THR A 34 -5.95 -32.16 -17.63
C THR A 34 -6.22 -31.28 -16.38
N ARG A 35 -6.06 -29.99 -16.48
CA ARG A 35 -6.68 -29.05 -15.52
C ARG A 35 -7.32 -27.90 -16.27
N GLN A 36 -8.50 -28.15 -16.81
CA GLN A 36 -9.48 -27.09 -17.03
C GLN A 36 -9.99 -26.66 -15.65
N THR A 37 -9.20 -25.91 -14.91
CA THR A 37 -9.75 -25.00 -13.93
C THR A 37 -10.38 -23.86 -14.74
N PRO A 38 -11.66 -23.52 -14.48
CA PRO A 38 -12.23 -22.34 -15.10
C PRO A 38 -11.30 -21.18 -14.80
N LEU A 39 -10.91 -20.46 -15.83
CA LEU A 39 -10.26 -19.17 -15.74
C LEU A 39 -11.14 -18.31 -14.85
N VAL A 40 -10.90 -18.32 -13.55
CA VAL A 40 -11.27 -17.21 -12.71
C VAL A 40 -10.41 -16.09 -13.27
N GLU A 41 -11.00 -15.37 -14.19
CA GLU A 41 -10.54 -14.08 -14.66
C GLU A 41 -10.19 -13.32 -13.38
N LYS A 42 -8.89 -13.25 -13.07
CA LYS A 42 -8.41 -12.32 -12.06
C LYS A 42 -8.75 -10.97 -12.63
N LYS A 43 -10.00 -10.56 -12.35
CA LYS A 43 -10.47 -9.22 -12.60
C LYS A 43 -9.41 -8.34 -11.94
N ARG A 44 -8.47 -7.87 -12.76
CA ARG A 44 -7.65 -6.74 -12.38
C ARG A 44 -8.69 -5.77 -11.85
N VAL A 45 -8.63 -5.48 -10.56
CA VAL A 45 -9.34 -4.36 -10.01
C VAL A 45 -8.80 -3.19 -10.82
N SER A 46 -9.41 -3.01 -11.97
CA SER A 46 -9.31 -1.79 -12.73
C SER A 46 -9.61 -0.73 -11.71
N SER A 47 -8.71 0.20 -11.57
CA SER A 47 -8.91 1.40 -10.81
C SER A 47 -10.09 2.17 -11.44
N THR A 48 -11.30 1.67 -11.22
CA THR A 48 -12.49 2.50 -11.20
C THR A 48 -12.42 3.23 -9.86
N THR A 49 -11.36 4.01 -9.71
CA THR A 49 -11.41 5.17 -8.88
C THR A 49 -12.28 6.11 -9.70
N ASP A 50 -13.60 6.03 -9.51
CA ASP A 50 -14.49 7.09 -9.91
C ASP A 50 -13.77 8.36 -9.51
N LYS A 51 -13.60 9.26 -10.48
CA LYS A 51 -12.88 10.52 -10.23
C LYS A 51 -13.72 11.29 -9.24
N ILE A 52 -13.54 11.00 -7.95
CA ILE A 52 -14.15 11.74 -6.86
C ILE A 52 -13.82 13.20 -7.13
N THR A 53 -14.85 14.02 -7.28
CA THR A 53 -14.68 15.44 -7.54
C THR A 53 -13.90 16.09 -6.39
N THR A 54 -13.23 17.20 -6.65
CA THR A 54 -12.47 17.91 -5.62
C THR A 54 -13.36 18.27 -4.41
N GLN A 55 -14.63 18.57 -4.65
CA GLN A 55 -15.59 18.91 -3.60
C GLN A 55 -15.96 17.68 -2.75
N GLU A 56 -16.23 16.55 -3.39
CA GLU A 56 -16.50 15.29 -2.68
C GLU A 56 -15.30 14.86 -1.83
N ARG A 57 -14.09 15.00 -2.36
CA ARG A 57 -12.86 14.70 -1.62
C ARG A 57 -12.73 15.57 -0.38
N LYS A 58 -13.03 16.86 -0.47
CA LYS A 58 -13.03 17.79 0.67
C LYS A 58 -14.07 17.39 1.72
N THR A 59 -15.27 17.02 1.28
CA THR A 59 -16.35 16.57 2.18
C THR A 59 -15.95 15.28 2.93
N VAL A 60 -15.39 14.31 2.23
CA VAL A 60 -14.90 13.06 2.85
C VAL A 60 -13.77 13.36 3.83
N MET A 61 -12.83 14.23 3.47
CA MET A 61 -11.73 14.66 4.34
C MET A 61 -12.24 15.27 5.64
N ASN A 62 -13.15 16.25 5.55
CA ASN A 62 -13.72 16.91 6.71
C ASN A 62 -14.50 15.95 7.62
N ASN A 63 -15.24 15.02 7.03
CA ASN A 63 -15.98 14.02 7.80
C ASN A 63 -15.05 13.08 8.56
N LEU A 64 -13.98 12.58 7.92
CA LEU A 64 -12.98 11.75 8.58
C LEU A 64 -12.26 12.48 9.71
N ILE A 65 -11.90 13.76 9.50
CA ILE A 65 -11.27 14.58 10.56
C ILE A 65 -12.23 14.72 11.74
N ARG A 66 -13.51 15.00 11.48
CA ARG A 66 -14.52 15.13 12.54
C ARG A 66 -14.66 13.84 13.33
N GLN A 67 -14.79 12.69 12.68
CA GLN A 67 -14.88 11.39 13.31
C GLN A 67 -13.64 11.09 14.17
N LEU A 68 -12.46 11.43 13.66
CA LEU A 68 -11.20 11.27 14.38
C LEU A 68 -11.14 12.14 15.64
N LEU A 69 -11.51 13.41 15.53
CA LEU A 69 -11.54 14.36 16.66
C LEU A 69 -12.55 13.96 17.74
N LEU A 70 -13.72 13.45 17.34
CA LEU A 70 -14.76 12.96 18.26
C LEU A 70 -14.44 11.57 18.84
N GLY A 71 -13.35 10.94 18.40
CA GLY A 71 -12.96 9.60 18.83
C GLY A 71 -13.92 8.50 18.37
N GLU A 72 -14.64 8.72 17.28
CA GLU A 72 -15.54 7.74 16.65
C GLU A 72 -14.75 6.68 15.87
N ILE A 73 -13.59 7.06 15.34
CA ILE A 73 -12.64 6.18 14.69
C ILE A 73 -11.25 6.33 15.30
N SER A 74 -10.45 5.27 15.26
CA SER A 74 -9.07 5.30 15.72
C SER A 74 -8.15 6.03 14.74
N GLN A 75 -6.95 6.40 15.20
CA GLN A 75 -5.93 7.01 14.34
C GLN A 75 -5.55 6.09 13.18
N GLY A 76 -5.38 4.79 13.43
CA GLY A 76 -5.01 3.84 12.38
C GLY A 76 -6.10 3.67 11.32
N VAL A 77 -7.36 3.57 11.75
CA VAL A 77 -8.51 3.50 10.82
C VAL A 77 -8.61 4.78 10.01
N ALA A 78 -8.46 5.96 10.63
CA ALA A 78 -8.46 7.23 9.93
C ALA A 78 -7.34 7.30 8.87
N LEU A 79 -6.11 6.95 9.24
CA LEU A 79 -4.97 6.93 8.33
C LEU A 79 -5.23 6.05 7.10
N LYS A 80 -5.73 4.84 7.33
CA LYS A 80 -6.06 3.91 6.25
C LYS A 80 -7.11 4.50 5.30
N GLN A 81 -8.15 5.12 5.82
CA GLN A 81 -9.20 5.74 5.02
C GLN A 81 -8.69 6.97 4.27
N PHE A 82 -7.89 7.83 4.89
CA PHE A 82 -7.24 8.96 4.21
C PHE A 82 -6.36 8.48 3.05
N ARG A 83 -5.53 7.45 3.29
CA ARG A 83 -4.66 6.91 2.25
C ARG A 83 -5.46 6.38 1.06
N ILE A 84 -6.51 5.61 1.30
CA ILE A 84 -7.30 4.97 0.24
C ILE A 84 -8.20 5.99 -0.47
N HIS A 85 -9.00 6.75 0.28
CA HIS A 85 -10.06 7.57 -0.30
C HIS A 85 -9.61 8.98 -0.70
N ILE A 86 -8.63 9.54 0.00
CA ILE A 86 -8.14 10.90 -0.29
C ILE A 86 -6.91 10.85 -1.20
N MET A 87 -5.94 10.02 -0.88
CA MET A 87 -4.68 9.93 -1.62
C MET A 87 -4.74 8.93 -2.78
N GLY A 88 -5.60 7.92 -2.70
CA GLY A 88 -5.69 6.86 -3.71
C GLY A 88 -4.43 5.98 -3.81
N LEU A 89 -3.63 5.90 -2.74
CA LEU A 89 -2.34 5.24 -2.74
C LEU A 89 -2.38 3.86 -2.07
N LYS A 90 -1.59 2.93 -2.61
CA LYS A 90 -1.30 1.66 -1.95
C LYS A 90 -0.35 1.88 -0.76
N GLN A 91 -0.30 0.92 0.17
CA GLN A 91 0.57 1.01 1.36
C GLN A 91 2.03 1.26 1.00
N ASP A 92 2.57 0.55 -0.01
CA ASP A 92 3.97 0.69 -0.42
C ASP A 92 4.27 2.13 -0.88
N ALA A 93 3.44 2.67 -1.76
CA ALA A 93 3.60 4.03 -2.29
C ALA A 93 3.47 5.10 -1.20
N TYR A 94 2.54 4.91 -0.26
CA TYR A 94 2.38 5.85 0.85
C TYR A 94 3.54 5.75 1.86
N ALA A 95 4.01 4.55 2.17
CA ALA A 95 5.15 4.33 3.06
C ALA A 95 6.43 4.99 2.50
N GLU A 96 6.65 4.87 1.20
CA GLU A 96 7.74 5.55 0.49
C GLU A 96 7.59 7.07 0.58
N LEU A 97 6.40 7.60 0.29
CA LEU A 97 6.11 9.04 0.37
C LEU A 97 6.43 9.64 1.74
N VAL A 98 6.14 8.93 2.82
CA VAL A 98 6.34 9.40 4.20
C VAL A 98 7.64 8.87 4.83
N SER A 99 8.48 8.20 4.04
CA SER A 99 9.79 7.67 4.47
C SER A 99 9.72 6.77 5.71
N VAL A 100 8.79 5.84 5.71
CA VAL A 100 8.69 4.78 6.72
C VAL A 100 8.65 3.41 6.05
N SER A 101 8.89 2.33 6.79
CA SER A 101 8.73 0.98 6.25
C SER A 101 7.24 0.65 6.03
N ARG A 102 6.94 -0.19 5.04
CA ARG A 102 5.58 -0.71 4.84
C ARG A 102 5.03 -1.39 6.09
N LYS A 103 5.90 -2.12 6.82
CA LYS A 103 5.53 -2.76 8.07
C LYS A 103 5.11 -1.73 9.12
N THR A 104 5.89 -0.67 9.28
CA THR A 104 5.56 0.43 10.20
C THR A 104 4.21 1.06 9.85
N LEU A 105 3.98 1.35 8.57
CA LEU A 105 2.70 1.90 8.11
C LEU A 105 1.54 0.94 8.41
N SER A 106 1.71 -0.35 8.09
CA SER A 106 0.69 -1.37 8.35
C SER A 106 0.38 -1.52 9.84
N ASP A 107 1.40 -1.48 10.70
CA ASP A 107 1.21 -1.56 12.14
C ASP A 107 0.42 -0.35 12.67
N ILE A 108 0.73 0.86 12.20
CA ILE A 108 0.01 2.08 12.58
C ILE A 108 -1.43 2.06 12.07
N GLU A 109 -1.69 1.63 10.83
CA GLU A 109 -3.04 1.50 10.28
C GLU A 109 -3.92 0.46 11.02
N ASN A 110 -3.30 -0.45 11.75
CA ASN A 110 -3.98 -1.44 12.57
C ASN A 110 -3.93 -1.13 14.07
N ASP A 111 -3.56 0.09 14.44
CA ASP A 111 -3.41 0.56 15.83
C ASP A 111 -2.46 -0.32 16.67
N LYS A 112 -1.41 -0.84 16.02
CA LYS A 112 -0.39 -1.69 16.63
C LYS A 112 0.91 -0.92 16.87
N GLY A 113 1.56 -1.21 17.99
CA GLY A 113 2.83 -0.63 18.36
C GLY A 113 2.74 0.79 18.92
N ASN A 114 3.84 1.23 19.53
CA ASN A 114 3.99 2.59 20.05
C ASN A 114 5.01 3.32 19.20
N TYR A 115 4.58 4.39 18.58
CA TYR A 115 5.42 5.22 17.72
C TYR A 115 5.58 6.62 18.29
N SER A 116 6.72 7.22 18.06
CA SER A 116 6.97 8.59 18.52
C SER A 116 6.05 9.58 17.80
N VAL A 117 5.78 10.70 18.48
CA VAL A 117 5.01 11.82 17.90
C VAL A 117 5.59 12.27 16.57
N GLU A 118 6.90 12.24 16.43
CA GLU A 118 7.60 12.62 15.20
C GLU A 118 7.27 11.70 14.02
N VAL A 119 7.23 10.38 14.26
CA VAL A 119 6.85 9.39 13.24
C VAL A 119 5.40 9.59 12.83
N ILE A 120 4.50 9.76 13.80
CA ILE A 120 3.09 9.99 13.52
C ILE A 120 2.90 11.31 12.75
N ASN A 121 3.52 12.39 13.17
CA ASN A 121 3.45 13.68 12.46
C ASN A 121 3.99 13.57 11.03
N ARG A 122 5.07 12.83 10.80
CA ARG A 122 5.61 12.58 9.45
C ARG A 122 4.59 11.88 8.56
N ILE A 123 3.89 10.88 9.11
CA ILE A 123 2.89 10.10 8.38
C ILE A 123 1.65 10.95 8.06
N TYR A 124 1.22 11.81 8.97
CA TYR A 124 0.04 12.66 8.75
C TYR A 124 0.32 13.96 8.01
N LYS A 125 1.60 14.35 7.85
CA LYS A 125 1.99 15.59 7.16
C LYS A 125 1.43 15.73 5.73
N PRO A 126 1.42 14.70 4.86
CA PRO A 126 0.84 14.83 3.52
C PRO A 126 -0.67 15.09 3.52
N LEU A 127 -1.33 14.79 4.63
CA LEU A 127 -2.77 15.03 4.85
C LEU A 127 -3.04 16.39 5.48
N GLY A 128 -1.99 17.17 5.78
CA GLY A 128 -2.12 18.47 6.46
C GLY A 128 -2.50 18.35 7.94
N LEU A 129 -2.25 17.19 8.56
CA LEU A 129 -2.58 16.91 9.95
C LEU A 129 -1.31 16.76 10.81
N GLN A 130 -1.46 17.04 12.09
CA GLN A 130 -0.42 16.83 13.12
C GLN A 130 -1.07 16.44 14.44
N ILE A 131 -0.28 15.85 15.33
CA ILE A 131 -0.72 15.58 16.71
C ILE A 131 -0.83 16.89 17.47
N GLY A 132 -1.93 17.04 18.22
CA GLY A 132 -2.18 18.20 19.07
C GLY A 132 -3.02 17.81 20.29
N LEU A 133 -3.17 18.75 21.21
CA LEU A 133 -4.02 18.61 22.38
C LEU A 133 -5.46 18.90 22.01
N ILE A 134 -6.35 18.00 22.40
CA ILE A 134 -7.80 18.18 22.26
C ILE A 134 -8.47 18.02 23.63
N PRO A 135 -9.61 18.69 23.89
CA PRO A 135 -10.37 18.50 25.11
C PRO A 135 -10.82 17.06 25.27
N ILE A 136 -10.66 16.48 26.47
CA ILE A 136 -11.15 15.15 26.79
C ILE A 136 -12.69 15.13 26.80
N ALA A 137 -13.32 16.23 27.25
CA ALA A 137 -14.77 16.35 27.28
C ALA A 137 -15.32 16.51 25.86
N LYS A 138 -15.98 15.47 25.37
CA LYS A 138 -16.60 15.48 24.01
C LYS A 138 -17.62 16.60 23.83
N SER A 139 -18.38 16.96 24.88
CA SER A 139 -19.33 18.06 24.87
C SER A 139 -18.65 19.41 24.55
N LEU A 140 -17.52 19.69 25.19
CA LEU A 140 -16.76 20.90 24.94
C LEU A 140 -16.21 20.92 23.49
N LEU A 141 -15.66 19.79 23.05
CA LEU A 141 -15.15 19.67 21.68
C LEU A 141 -16.28 19.88 20.64
N THR A 142 -17.45 19.28 20.87
CA THR A 142 -18.62 19.44 20.00
C THR A 142 -19.08 20.91 19.97
N THR A 143 -19.13 21.58 21.11
CA THR A 143 -19.47 23.01 21.19
C THR A 143 -18.48 23.87 20.39
N LEU A 144 -17.18 23.63 20.55
CA LEU A 144 -16.13 24.35 19.81
C LEU A 144 -16.21 24.13 18.30
N LEU A 145 -16.56 22.93 17.85
CA LEU A 145 -16.70 22.59 16.43
C LEU A 145 -18.02 23.04 15.82
N SER A 146 -19.02 23.37 16.65
CA SER A 146 -20.35 23.82 16.21
C SER A 146 -20.52 25.34 16.24
N SER A 147 -19.50 26.09 16.71
CA SER A 147 -19.55 27.55 16.87
C SER A 147 -19.20 28.29 15.58
N GLU A 148 -19.67 27.83 14.41
CA GLU A 148 -19.69 28.62 13.17
C GLU A 148 -21.10 28.93 12.74
#